data_36fcc7dec6369e969fb0aa0bdba13db6
#
_entry.id   36fcc7dec6369e969fb0aa0bdba13db6
#
_cell.length_a   1.000
_cell.length_b   1.000
_cell.length_c   1.000
_cell.angle_alpha   90.00
_cell.angle_beta   90.00
_cell.angle_gamma   90.00
#
_symmetry.space_group_name_H-M   'P 1'
#
loop_
_entity.id
_entity.type
_entity.pdbx_description
1 polymer ?
#
loop_
_entity_poly.entity_id
_entity_poly.type
_entity_poly.pdbx_seq_one_letter_code
_entity_poly.pdbx_strand_id
1 'polypeptide(L)'
;GGTTDIAIFKDNIIRHTCVIPYGGGIITDDIKEGCSIIEKHAEQLKVKFGSAVPDLEKDSTFVTIPGLHGRPDKEISLKSLASIINARVEEILEMVNTELKAYGAYEQKRKLIAGIVLTGGGSNLKNLRQLANYVTGFDARIGFANEYIANDKNQYLKSPEFATSIGLLMESLKIHDKKPIEKPVEEPKVIEIPQTENTVEEVKTEEQEISQHIEEVKKNKPTFGQSILEKVKKFFEEVE
;
A
#
# COMPACT_ATOMS: atom_id res chain seq x y z
N GLY A 1 -0.88 -4.90 -5.17
CA GLY A 1 -1.00 -4.62 -3.93
C GLY A 1 -1.45 -5.61 -2.89
N GLY A 2 -1.00 -5.40 -1.66
CA GLY A 2 -1.37 -6.18 -0.49
C GLY A 2 -2.60 -5.65 0.24
N THR A 3 -3.11 -4.45 -0.11
CA THR A 3 -4.22 -3.78 0.59
C THR A 3 -5.29 -3.30 -0.37
N THR A 4 -6.47 -3.09 0.17
CA THR A 4 -7.56 -2.32 -0.46
C THR A 4 -7.86 -1.12 0.43
N ASP A 5 -7.63 0.07 -0.10
CA ASP A 5 -7.77 1.32 0.62
C ASP A 5 -9.10 1.99 0.24
N ILE A 6 -9.85 2.41 1.25
CA ILE A 6 -11.14 3.06 1.09
C ILE A 6 -11.00 4.53 1.47
N ALA A 7 -11.49 5.43 0.63
CA ALA A 7 -11.62 6.83 0.94
C ALA A 7 -13.02 7.34 0.52
N ILE A 8 -13.75 7.92 1.46
CA ILE A 8 -15.08 8.47 1.21
C ILE A 8 -14.98 9.99 1.23
N PHE A 9 -15.43 10.62 0.15
CA PHE A 9 -15.43 12.07 -0.04
C PHE A 9 -16.84 12.62 -0.01
N LYS A 10 -17.00 13.79 0.61
CA LYS A 10 -18.19 14.63 0.50
C LYS A 10 -17.75 16.09 0.43
N ASP A 11 -18.26 16.80 -0.57
CA ASP A 11 -17.92 18.21 -0.82
C ASP A 11 -16.40 18.42 -0.98
N ASN A 12 -15.72 17.53 -1.71
CA ASN A 12 -14.27 17.46 -1.90
C ASN A 12 -13.44 17.31 -0.61
N ILE A 13 -14.07 16.92 0.50
CA ILE A 13 -13.40 16.69 1.79
C ILE A 13 -13.47 15.20 2.10
N ILE A 14 -12.34 14.60 2.50
CA ILE A 14 -12.29 13.23 2.99
C ILE A 14 -13.09 13.15 4.29
N ARG A 15 -14.05 12.24 4.35
CA ARG A 15 -14.92 12.00 5.51
C ARG A 15 -14.62 10.70 6.25
N HIS A 16 -14.10 9.73 5.54
CA HIS A 16 -13.76 8.43 6.12
C HIS A 16 -12.63 7.80 5.31
N THR A 17 -11.73 7.11 5.99
CA THR A 17 -10.69 6.28 5.38
C THR A 17 -10.57 4.98 6.15
N CYS A 18 -10.36 3.89 5.44
CA CYS A 18 -10.11 2.58 6.02
C CYS A 18 -9.17 1.79 5.12
N VAL A 19 -8.41 0.87 5.71
CA VAL A 19 -7.50 -0.03 5.00
C VAL A 19 -7.90 -1.46 5.31
N ILE A 20 -8.20 -2.23 4.27
CA ILE A 20 -8.44 -3.67 4.34
C ILE A 20 -7.11 -4.35 3.99
N PRO A 21 -6.58 -5.28 4.83
CA PRO A 21 -5.27 -5.89 4.63
C PRO A 21 -5.28 -7.01 3.58
N TYR A 22 -6.14 -6.90 2.58
CA TYR A 22 -6.26 -7.81 1.45
C TYR A 22 -6.32 -7.02 0.14
N GLY A 23 -5.66 -7.54 -0.90
CA GLY A 23 -5.63 -6.94 -2.22
C GLY A 23 -5.29 -7.99 -3.29
N GLY A 24 -4.66 -7.56 -4.38
CA GLY A 24 -4.33 -8.46 -5.49
C GLY A 24 -3.37 -9.59 -5.14
N GLY A 25 -2.54 -9.45 -4.10
CA GLY A 25 -1.59 -10.46 -3.66
C GLY A 25 -2.26 -11.73 -3.14
N ILE A 26 -3.23 -11.59 -2.23
CA ILE A 26 -3.94 -12.75 -1.67
C ILE A 26 -4.69 -13.53 -2.76
N ILE A 27 -5.21 -12.86 -3.79
CA ILE A 27 -5.85 -13.52 -4.94
C ILE A 27 -4.83 -14.41 -5.68
N THR A 28 -3.59 -13.95 -5.81
CA THR A 28 -2.51 -14.75 -6.42
C THR A 28 -2.19 -15.98 -5.58
N ASP A 29 -2.14 -15.84 -4.25
CA ASP A 29 -1.92 -16.96 -3.34
C ASP A 29 -3.06 -17.98 -3.42
N ASP A 30 -4.31 -17.54 -3.47
CA ASP A 30 -5.46 -18.45 -3.64
C ASP A 30 -5.41 -19.22 -4.98
N ILE A 31 -5.02 -18.54 -6.07
CA ILE A 31 -4.84 -19.20 -7.37
C ILE A 31 -3.68 -20.18 -7.31
N LYS A 32 -2.57 -19.82 -6.68
CA LYS A 32 -1.39 -20.68 -6.50
C LYS A 32 -1.79 -21.97 -5.79
N GLU A 33 -2.54 -21.86 -4.70
CA GLU A 33 -3.00 -23.01 -3.91
C GLU A 33 -4.08 -23.81 -4.64
N GLY A 34 -5.14 -23.16 -5.07
CA GLY A 34 -6.28 -23.80 -5.74
C GLY A 34 -5.92 -24.47 -7.06
N CYS A 35 -4.99 -23.89 -7.81
CA CYS A 35 -4.46 -24.48 -9.03
C CYS A 35 -3.19 -25.33 -8.81
N SER A 36 -2.59 -25.36 -7.62
CA SER A 36 -1.33 -26.06 -7.31
C SER A 36 -0.23 -25.73 -8.34
N ILE A 37 0.06 -24.45 -8.54
CA ILE A 37 1.05 -23.91 -9.47
C ILE A 37 1.98 -22.95 -8.75
N ILE A 38 3.07 -22.53 -9.39
CA ILE A 38 3.98 -21.54 -8.81
C ILE A 38 3.36 -20.13 -8.87
N GLU A 39 3.75 -19.27 -7.93
CA GLU A 39 3.26 -17.90 -7.80
C GLU A 39 3.36 -17.08 -9.10
N LYS A 40 4.48 -17.21 -9.82
CA LYS A 40 4.67 -16.53 -11.10
C LYS A 40 3.59 -16.88 -12.13
N HIS A 41 3.21 -18.15 -12.22
CA HIS A 41 2.14 -18.60 -13.13
C HIS A 41 0.76 -18.17 -12.62
N ALA A 42 0.54 -18.20 -11.30
CA ALA A 42 -0.70 -17.71 -10.69
C ALA A 42 -0.93 -16.24 -10.99
N GLU A 43 0.11 -15.39 -10.83
CA GLU A 43 0.04 -13.97 -11.16
C GLU A 43 -0.22 -13.75 -12.65
N GLN A 44 0.44 -14.50 -13.52
CA GLN A 44 0.20 -14.42 -14.97
C GLN A 44 -1.23 -14.82 -15.35
N LEU A 45 -1.79 -15.86 -14.72
CA LEU A 45 -3.18 -16.27 -14.93
C LEU A 45 -4.14 -15.16 -14.48
N LYS A 46 -3.94 -14.62 -13.28
CA LYS A 46 -4.75 -13.52 -12.75
C LYS A 46 -4.77 -12.32 -13.70
N VAL A 47 -3.59 -11.86 -14.11
CA VAL A 47 -3.47 -10.65 -14.94
C VAL A 47 -4.04 -10.84 -16.34
N LYS A 48 -3.80 -12.01 -16.97
CA LYS A 48 -4.20 -12.25 -18.36
C LYS A 48 -5.63 -12.75 -18.52
N PHE A 49 -6.10 -13.57 -17.60
CA PHE A 49 -7.33 -14.33 -17.72
C PHE A 49 -8.29 -14.16 -16.53
N GLY A 50 -7.89 -13.41 -15.49
CA GLY A 50 -8.69 -13.23 -14.29
C GLY A 50 -10.03 -12.57 -14.57
N SER A 51 -11.11 -13.22 -14.07
CA SER A 51 -12.46 -12.71 -14.09
C SER A 51 -13.08 -12.83 -12.70
N ALA A 52 -13.83 -11.81 -12.30
CA ALA A 52 -14.49 -11.79 -10.99
C ALA A 52 -15.88 -12.50 -11.01
N VAL A 53 -16.39 -12.90 -12.19
CA VAL A 53 -17.71 -13.52 -12.33
C VAL A 53 -17.59 -14.81 -13.14
N PRO A 54 -17.65 -16.00 -12.48
CA PRO A 54 -17.47 -17.31 -13.13
C PRO A 54 -18.50 -17.62 -14.20
N ASP A 55 -19.73 -17.17 -14.01
CA ASP A 55 -20.86 -17.49 -14.92
C ASP A 55 -20.74 -16.80 -16.28
N LEU A 56 -19.87 -15.80 -16.40
CA LEU A 56 -19.56 -15.14 -17.67
C LEU A 56 -18.44 -15.84 -18.45
N GLU A 57 -17.80 -16.84 -17.85
CA GLU A 57 -16.74 -17.62 -18.51
C GLU A 57 -17.31 -18.91 -19.11
N LYS A 58 -16.78 -19.30 -20.28
CA LYS A 58 -17.23 -20.52 -20.97
C LYS A 58 -16.62 -21.78 -20.32
N ASP A 59 -17.42 -22.80 -20.09
CA ASP A 59 -17.00 -24.08 -19.49
C ASP A 59 -15.91 -24.80 -20.32
N SER A 60 -15.85 -24.57 -21.63
CA SER A 60 -14.95 -25.24 -22.56
C SER A 60 -13.62 -24.53 -22.78
N THR A 61 -13.34 -23.45 -22.04
CA THR A 61 -12.11 -22.68 -22.23
C THR A 61 -11.07 -23.04 -21.17
N PHE A 62 -9.90 -23.51 -21.63
CA PHE A 62 -8.79 -23.91 -20.76
C PHE A 62 -7.52 -23.12 -21.11
N VAL A 63 -6.66 -22.97 -20.13
CA VAL A 63 -5.30 -22.44 -20.29
C VAL A 63 -4.30 -23.50 -19.86
N THR A 64 -3.33 -23.78 -20.70
CA THR A 64 -2.26 -24.75 -20.44
C THR A 64 -1.08 -24.05 -19.77
N ILE A 65 -0.66 -24.56 -18.63
CA ILE A 65 0.52 -24.12 -17.88
C ILE A 65 1.61 -25.17 -18.01
N PRO A 66 2.83 -24.80 -18.41
CA PRO A 66 3.93 -25.77 -18.54
C PRO A 66 4.25 -26.43 -17.21
N GLY A 67 4.40 -27.74 -17.22
CA GLY A 67 4.80 -28.53 -16.06
C GLY A 67 6.22 -28.21 -15.61
N LEU A 68 6.47 -28.25 -14.30
CA LEU A 68 7.79 -28.01 -13.71
C LEU A 68 8.57 -29.33 -13.60
N HIS A 69 9.88 -29.26 -13.88
CA HIS A 69 10.81 -30.41 -13.68
C HIS A 69 10.35 -31.72 -14.33
N GLY A 70 9.90 -31.65 -15.59
CA GLY A 70 9.48 -32.85 -16.35
C GLY A 70 8.08 -33.39 -15.99
N ARG A 71 7.30 -32.66 -15.20
CA ARG A 71 5.88 -32.95 -15.01
C ARG A 71 5.09 -32.58 -16.26
N PRO A 72 3.97 -33.29 -16.54
CA PRO A 72 3.09 -32.92 -17.64
C PRO A 72 2.51 -31.53 -17.46
N ASP A 73 2.18 -30.91 -18.58
CA ASP A 73 1.48 -29.64 -18.60
C ASP A 73 0.14 -29.74 -17.86
N LYS A 74 -0.27 -28.65 -17.24
CA LYS A 74 -1.50 -28.57 -16.47
C LYS A 74 -2.53 -27.72 -17.21
N GLU A 75 -3.70 -28.25 -17.44
CA GLU A 75 -4.84 -27.51 -17.97
C GLU A 75 -5.70 -26.97 -16.85
N ILE A 76 -6.02 -25.68 -16.91
CA ILE A 76 -6.84 -24.97 -15.93
C ILE A 76 -8.02 -24.37 -16.66
N SER A 77 -9.23 -24.72 -16.24
CA SER A 77 -10.47 -24.13 -16.75
C SER A 77 -10.55 -22.66 -16.33
N LEU A 78 -10.91 -21.77 -17.26
CA LEU A 78 -11.12 -20.35 -16.94
C LEU A 78 -12.27 -20.14 -15.96
N LYS A 79 -13.30 -20.99 -16.01
CA LYS A 79 -14.39 -20.94 -15.04
C LYS A 79 -13.93 -21.31 -13.64
N SER A 80 -13.09 -22.35 -13.48
CA SER A 80 -12.50 -22.70 -12.18
C SER A 80 -11.60 -21.58 -11.65
N LEU A 81 -10.77 -20.98 -12.52
CA LEU A 81 -9.94 -19.84 -12.18
C LEU A 81 -10.81 -18.67 -11.71
N ALA A 82 -11.86 -18.33 -12.45
CA ALA A 82 -12.80 -17.28 -12.09
C ALA A 82 -13.53 -17.56 -10.78
N SER A 83 -13.84 -18.84 -10.46
CA SER A 83 -14.47 -19.19 -9.18
C SER A 83 -13.55 -18.94 -7.99
N ILE A 84 -12.26 -19.26 -8.11
CA ILE A 84 -11.25 -18.97 -7.07
C ILE A 84 -11.14 -17.45 -6.87
N ILE A 85 -11.03 -16.69 -7.95
CA ILE A 85 -10.92 -15.23 -7.91
C ILE A 85 -12.19 -14.61 -7.33
N ASN A 86 -13.37 -15.08 -7.75
CA ASN A 86 -14.67 -14.58 -7.29
C ASN A 86 -14.79 -14.69 -5.78
N ALA A 87 -14.51 -15.86 -5.20
CA ALA A 87 -14.62 -16.11 -3.76
C ALA A 87 -13.79 -15.09 -2.95
N ARG A 88 -12.55 -14.82 -3.35
CA ARG A 88 -11.71 -13.84 -2.65
C ARG A 88 -12.14 -12.40 -2.89
N VAL A 89 -12.50 -12.05 -4.10
CA VAL A 89 -12.95 -10.69 -4.42
C VAL A 89 -14.27 -10.37 -3.72
N GLU A 90 -15.19 -11.34 -3.66
CA GLU A 90 -16.44 -11.21 -2.92
C GLU A 90 -16.19 -10.95 -1.44
N GLU A 91 -15.31 -11.71 -0.79
CA GLU A 91 -14.90 -11.48 0.60
C GLU A 91 -14.34 -10.06 0.82
N ILE A 92 -13.44 -9.60 -0.06
CA ILE A 92 -12.91 -8.23 0.02
C ILE A 92 -14.05 -7.20 -0.13
N LEU A 93 -14.96 -7.39 -1.07
CA LEU A 93 -16.08 -6.49 -1.30
C LEU A 93 -17.11 -6.51 -0.15
N GLU A 94 -17.29 -7.63 0.55
CA GLU A 94 -18.10 -7.73 1.76
C GLU A 94 -17.47 -6.92 2.92
N MET A 95 -16.14 -6.96 3.06
CA MET A 95 -15.44 -6.09 4.01
C MET A 95 -15.63 -4.61 3.65
N VAL A 96 -15.51 -4.24 2.37
CA VAL A 96 -15.82 -2.89 1.89
C VAL A 96 -17.26 -2.51 2.24
N ASN A 97 -18.20 -3.41 2.01
CA ASN A 97 -19.61 -3.20 2.31
C ASN A 97 -19.86 -2.98 3.81
N THR A 98 -19.13 -3.70 4.66
CA THR A 98 -19.17 -3.53 6.13
C THR A 98 -18.71 -2.13 6.53
N GLU A 99 -17.61 -1.63 5.95
CA GLU A 99 -17.12 -0.27 6.18
C GLU A 99 -18.09 0.80 5.67
N LEU A 100 -18.72 0.58 4.52
CA LEU A 100 -19.76 1.46 3.99
C LEU A 100 -20.98 1.53 4.91
N LYS A 101 -21.40 0.39 5.50
CA LYS A 101 -22.47 0.33 6.49
C LYS A 101 -22.08 1.08 7.77
N ALA A 102 -20.87 0.86 8.28
CA ALA A 102 -20.36 1.54 9.47
C ALA A 102 -20.31 3.07 9.28
N TYR A 103 -19.95 3.54 8.09
CA TYR A 103 -20.00 4.95 7.73
C TYR A 103 -21.44 5.49 7.67
N GLY A 104 -22.45 4.65 7.45
CA GLY A 104 -23.86 5.02 7.23
C GLY A 104 -24.16 5.38 5.78
N ALA A 105 -23.43 4.83 4.82
CA ALA A 105 -23.58 5.13 3.39
C ALA A 105 -24.96 4.81 2.83
N TYR A 106 -25.73 3.94 3.49
CA TYR A 106 -27.11 3.56 3.12
C TYR A 106 -28.17 4.48 3.71
N GLU A 107 -27.82 5.36 4.64
CA GLU A 107 -28.72 6.34 5.23
C GLU A 107 -28.91 7.53 4.27
N GLN A 108 -30.12 8.09 4.21
CA GLN A 108 -30.43 9.21 3.30
C GLN A 108 -29.45 10.41 3.43
N LYS A 109 -29.02 10.71 4.66
CA LYS A 109 -28.12 11.85 4.92
C LYS A 109 -26.68 11.63 4.45
N ARG A 110 -26.25 10.38 4.29
CA ARG A 110 -24.88 9.98 3.94
C ARG A 110 -24.79 9.15 2.66
N LYS A 111 -25.90 9.03 1.94
CA LYS A 111 -26.00 8.23 0.73
C LYS A 111 -24.92 8.61 -0.29
N LEU A 112 -24.23 7.60 -0.80
CA LEU A 112 -23.21 7.75 -1.85
C LEU A 112 -23.87 7.87 -3.21
N ILE A 113 -24.34 9.07 -3.57
CA ILE A 113 -25.07 9.33 -4.82
C ILE A 113 -24.18 9.08 -6.05
N ALA A 114 -22.89 9.40 -5.96
CA ALA A 114 -21.93 9.21 -7.04
C ALA A 114 -21.44 7.75 -7.19
N GLY A 115 -21.90 6.85 -6.31
CA GLY A 115 -21.49 5.45 -6.32
C GLY A 115 -20.05 5.22 -5.88
N ILE A 116 -19.45 4.14 -6.39
CA ILE A 116 -18.10 3.68 -6.03
C ILE A 116 -17.17 3.81 -7.22
N VAL A 117 -15.95 4.32 -6.98
CA VAL A 117 -14.88 4.37 -7.98
C VAL A 117 -13.84 3.32 -7.61
N LEU A 118 -13.64 2.34 -8.48
CA LEU A 118 -12.62 1.30 -8.35
C LEU A 118 -11.38 1.72 -9.12
N THR A 119 -10.21 1.71 -8.47
CA THR A 119 -8.94 2.06 -9.11
C THR A 119 -7.80 1.17 -8.60
N GLY A 120 -6.60 1.35 -9.15
CA GLY A 120 -5.47 0.47 -8.86
C GLY A 120 -5.45 -0.78 -9.74
N GLY A 121 -4.39 -1.59 -9.65
CA GLY A 121 -4.18 -2.76 -10.52
C GLY A 121 -5.28 -3.82 -10.41
N GLY A 122 -5.87 -4.01 -9.22
CA GLY A 122 -6.99 -4.93 -9.01
C GLY A 122 -8.24 -4.57 -9.81
N SER A 123 -8.45 -3.29 -10.11
CA SER A 123 -9.62 -2.84 -10.89
C SER A 123 -9.59 -3.26 -12.37
N ASN A 124 -8.44 -3.79 -12.84
CA ASN A 124 -8.31 -4.36 -14.18
C ASN A 124 -8.88 -5.79 -14.31
N LEU A 125 -9.28 -6.43 -13.20
CA LEU A 125 -9.97 -7.72 -13.25
C LEU A 125 -11.25 -7.62 -14.07
N LYS A 126 -11.45 -8.56 -14.98
CA LYS A 126 -12.69 -8.61 -15.79
C LYS A 126 -13.90 -8.75 -14.88
N ASN A 127 -14.96 -8.07 -15.21
CA ASN A 127 -16.26 -8.14 -14.54
C ASN A 127 -16.24 -7.71 -13.05
N LEU A 128 -15.16 -7.12 -12.56
CA LEU A 128 -15.07 -6.62 -11.18
C LEU A 128 -16.17 -5.60 -10.87
N ARG A 129 -16.44 -4.70 -11.81
CA ARG A 129 -17.50 -3.70 -11.66
C ARG A 129 -18.87 -4.34 -11.40
N GLN A 130 -19.20 -5.40 -12.15
CA GLN A 130 -20.47 -6.11 -12.01
C GLN A 130 -20.59 -6.75 -10.62
N LEU A 131 -19.52 -7.41 -10.16
CA LEU A 131 -19.48 -8.01 -8.82
C LEU A 131 -19.57 -6.94 -7.73
N ALA A 132 -18.87 -5.83 -7.87
CA ALA A 132 -18.96 -4.73 -6.91
C ALA A 132 -20.37 -4.13 -6.82
N ASN A 133 -21.04 -3.93 -7.95
CA ASN A 133 -22.45 -3.49 -7.97
C ASN A 133 -23.35 -4.48 -7.23
N TYR A 134 -23.16 -5.77 -7.48
CA TYR A 134 -23.95 -6.84 -6.87
C TYR A 134 -23.77 -6.90 -5.36
N VAL A 135 -22.53 -6.91 -4.88
CA VAL A 135 -22.22 -7.08 -3.44
C VAL A 135 -22.57 -5.82 -2.64
N THR A 136 -22.27 -4.64 -3.17
CA THR A 136 -22.45 -3.38 -2.42
C THR A 136 -23.78 -2.71 -2.64
N GLY A 137 -24.49 -3.04 -3.72
CA GLY A 137 -25.73 -2.37 -4.12
C GLY A 137 -25.55 -0.93 -4.62
N PHE A 138 -24.31 -0.44 -4.74
CA PHE A 138 -23.98 0.87 -5.33
C PHE A 138 -23.55 0.73 -6.78
N ASP A 139 -23.80 1.75 -7.59
CA ASP A 139 -23.21 1.80 -8.92
C ASP A 139 -21.68 1.98 -8.81
N ALA A 140 -20.93 1.10 -9.47
CA ALA A 140 -19.49 1.12 -9.48
C ALA A 140 -18.94 1.43 -10.88
N ARG A 141 -17.87 2.19 -10.95
CA ARG A 141 -17.13 2.47 -12.18
C ARG A 141 -15.63 2.30 -11.98
N ILE A 142 -14.91 2.07 -13.06
CA ILE A 142 -13.44 2.08 -13.03
C ILE A 142 -12.97 3.53 -13.11
N GLY A 143 -12.06 3.93 -12.21
CA GLY A 143 -11.44 5.24 -12.19
C GLY A 143 -10.11 5.24 -12.93
N PHE A 144 -9.96 6.20 -13.83
CA PHE A 144 -8.74 6.42 -14.60
C PHE A 144 -8.15 7.79 -14.27
N ALA A 145 -6.84 7.90 -14.20
CA ALA A 145 -6.14 9.17 -13.95
C ALA A 145 -5.87 9.98 -15.23
N ASN A 146 -6.72 9.83 -16.25
CA ASN A 146 -6.51 10.39 -17.58
C ASN A 146 -6.82 11.87 -17.72
N GLU A 147 -7.58 12.48 -16.81
CA GLU A 147 -7.99 13.89 -16.88
C GLU A 147 -6.79 14.85 -16.77
N TYR A 148 -5.70 14.39 -16.16
CA TYR A 148 -4.52 15.20 -15.84
C TYR A 148 -3.30 14.87 -16.70
N ILE A 149 -3.44 13.96 -17.65
CA ILE A 149 -2.36 13.54 -18.54
C ILE A 149 -2.62 14.09 -19.94
N ALA A 150 -1.82 15.11 -20.33
CA ALA A 150 -1.87 15.66 -21.68
C ALA A 150 -1.07 14.78 -22.66
N ASN A 151 -1.64 14.50 -23.84
CA ASN A 151 -0.95 13.88 -24.99
C ASN A 151 -0.19 12.58 -24.72
N ASP A 152 -0.69 11.70 -23.85
CA ASP A 152 -0.14 10.36 -23.73
C ASP A 152 -0.37 9.56 -25.03
N LYS A 153 0.65 9.47 -25.86
CA LYS A 153 0.63 8.71 -27.12
C LYS A 153 0.50 7.21 -26.87
N ASN A 154 0.93 6.72 -25.71
CA ASN A 154 1.03 5.30 -25.41
C ASN A 154 -0.19 4.73 -24.67
N GLN A 155 -1.10 5.56 -24.20
CA GLN A 155 -2.27 5.20 -23.38
C GLN A 155 -1.94 4.35 -22.10
N TYR A 156 -0.67 4.01 -21.93
CA TYR A 156 -0.21 3.14 -20.83
C TYR A 156 -0.45 3.79 -19.45
N LEU A 157 -0.10 5.06 -19.32
CA LEU A 157 -0.27 5.82 -18.08
C LEU A 157 -1.74 6.04 -17.69
N LYS A 158 -2.66 5.78 -18.62
CA LYS A 158 -4.11 5.87 -18.34
C LYS A 158 -4.64 4.67 -17.56
N SER A 159 -3.86 3.60 -17.44
CA SER A 159 -4.27 2.43 -16.66
C SER A 159 -4.52 2.77 -15.19
N PRO A 160 -5.56 2.22 -14.55
CA PRO A 160 -5.88 2.46 -13.15
C PRO A 160 -4.74 2.14 -12.19
N GLU A 161 -3.82 1.27 -12.54
CA GLU A 161 -2.65 0.89 -11.74
C GLU A 161 -1.72 2.06 -11.43
N PHE A 162 -1.71 3.11 -12.28
CA PHE A 162 -0.89 4.30 -12.10
C PHE A 162 -1.58 5.43 -11.33
N ALA A 163 -2.84 5.26 -10.90
CA ALA A 163 -3.62 6.31 -10.26
C ALA A 163 -2.89 6.94 -9.06
N THR A 164 -2.30 6.12 -8.19
CA THR A 164 -1.55 6.60 -7.03
C THR A 164 -0.29 7.38 -7.43
N SER A 165 0.50 6.85 -8.36
CA SER A 165 1.73 7.48 -8.84
C SER A 165 1.45 8.83 -9.49
N ILE A 166 0.40 8.91 -10.30
CA ILE A 166 -0.04 10.14 -10.95
C ILE A 166 -0.53 11.15 -9.91
N GLY A 167 -1.32 10.71 -8.93
CA GLY A 167 -1.81 11.56 -7.86
C GLY A 167 -0.67 12.16 -7.02
N LEU A 168 0.35 11.37 -6.67
CA LEU A 168 1.54 11.83 -5.96
C LEU A 168 2.35 12.83 -6.78
N LEU A 169 2.52 12.58 -8.08
CA LEU A 169 3.21 13.50 -8.97
C LEU A 169 2.48 14.83 -9.06
N MET A 170 1.17 14.81 -9.23
CA MET A 170 0.35 16.02 -9.28
C MET A 170 0.45 16.85 -8.00
N GLU A 171 0.40 16.19 -6.83
CA GLU A 171 0.52 16.90 -5.57
C GLU A 171 1.91 17.49 -5.38
N SER A 172 2.96 16.77 -5.79
CA SER A 172 4.34 17.27 -5.81
C SER A 172 4.48 18.53 -6.68
N LEU A 173 3.89 18.57 -7.86
CA LEU A 173 3.90 19.73 -8.74
C LEU A 173 3.19 20.93 -8.11
N LYS A 174 2.04 20.73 -7.49
CA LYS A 174 1.30 21.79 -6.76
C LYS A 174 2.12 22.38 -5.61
N ILE A 175 2.89 21.57 -4.90
CA ILE A 175 3.78 22.03 -3.82
C ILE A 175 4.94 22.85 -4.40
N HIS A 176 5.50 22.41 -5.50
CA HIS A 176 6.61 23.08 -6.18
C HIS A 176 6.19 24.46 -6.73
N ASP A 177 4.98 24.58 -7.27
CA ASP A 177 4.44 25.82 -7.81
C ASP A 177 4.05 26.85 -6.72
N LYS A 178 3.86 26.41 -5.48
CA LYS A 178 3.76 27.31 -4.34
C LYS A 178 5.17 27.83 -4.08
N LYS A 179 5.46 29.07 -4.53
CA LYS A 179 6.70 29.77 -4.19
C LYS A 179 6.98 29.60 -2.70
N PRO A 180 8.22 29.28 -2.30
CA PRO A 180 8.57 29.26 -0.89
C PRO A 180 8.15 30.60 -0.30
N ILE A 181 7.37 30.59 0.76
CA ILE A 181 7.20 31.78 1.59
C ILE A 181 8.60 32.03 2.11
N GLU A 182 9.28 33.04 1.54
CA GLU A 182 10.52 33.55 2.10
C GLU A 182 10.18 33.95 3.53
N LYS A 183 10.53 33.07 4.48
CA LYS A 183 10.55 33.51 5.89
C LYS A 183 11.48 34.68 5.90
N PRO A 184 11.05 35.86 6.44
CA PRO A 184 11.96 36.97 6.61
C PRO A 184 13.20 36.38 7.31
N VAL A 185 14.35 36.48 6.67
CA VAL A 185 15.62 36.19 7.31
C VAL A 185 15.71 37.25 8.38
N GLU A 186 15.37 36.89 9.62
CA GLU A 186 15.74 37.72 10.75
C GLU A 186 17.26 37.82 10.70
N GLU A 187 17.76 39.00 10.31
CA GLU A 187 19.17 39.29 10.41
C GLU A 187 19.57 38.93 11.83
N PRO A 188 20.65 38.18 12.03
CA PRO A 188 21.11 37.86 13.36
C PRO A 188 21.40 39.21 14.05
N LYS A 189 20.57 39.56 15.04
CA LYS A 189 20.85 40.68 15.91
C LYS A 189 22.23 40.42 16.50
N VAL A 190 23.22 41.19 16.07
CA VAL A 190 24.54 41.21 16.69
C VAL A 190 24.30 41.71 18.13
N ILE A 191 24.29 40.77 19.06
CA ILE A 191 24.33 41.07 20.48
C ILE A 191 25.76 41.51 20.74
N GLU A 192 26.00 42.83 20.84
CA GLU A 192 27.25 43.34 21.39
C GLU A 192 27.38 42.79 22.82
N ILE A 193 28.26 41.81 22.99
CA ILE A 193 28.67 41.31 24.31
C ILE A 193 29.59 42.35 24.92
N PRO A 194 29.26 42.95 26.08
CA PRO A 194 30.21 43.82 26.77
C PRO A 194 31.44 43.01 27.09
N GLN A 195 32.60 43.49 26.70
CA GLN A 195 33.88 42.92 27.10
C GLN A 195 34.02 43.09 28.61
N THR A 196 33.77 42.01 29.36
CA THR A 196 34.30 41.83 30.70
C THR A 196 35.42 40.79 30.62
N GLU A 197 36.65 41.31 30.76
CA GLU A 197 37.82 40.49 31.09
C GLU A 197 37.52 39.75 32.38
N ASN A 198 37.63 38.46 32.33
CA ASN A 198 37.92 37.46 33.35
C ASN A 198 36.99 36.26 33.22
N THR A 199 37.53 35.19 32.77
CA THR A 199 37.42 33.79 33.22
C THR A 199 37.70 32.80 32.05
N VAL A 200 38.97 32.70 31.69
CA VAL A 200 39.45 31.69 30.72
C VAL A 200 39.72 30.34 31.42
N GLU A 201 39.68 30.28 32.76
CA GLU A 201 40.04 29.05 33.51
C GLU A 201 38.85 28.12 33.81
N GLU A 202 37.64 28.61 33.92
CA GLU A 202 36.49 27.73 34.24
C GLU A 202 35.95 26.91 33.03
N VAL A 203 36.09 27.40 31.80
CA VAL A 203 35.57 26.71 30.61
C VAL A 203 36.41 25.47 30.23
N LYS A 204 37.70 25.44 30.59
CA LYS A 204 38.55 24.28 30.32
C LYS A 204 38.30 23.09 31.25
N THR A 205 37.73 23.32 32.42
CA THR A 205 37.44 22.28 33.41
C THR A 205 36.17 21.52 33.04
N GLU A 206 35.15 22.22 32.57
CA GLU A 206 33.89 21.59 32.15
C GLU A 206 34.03 20.75 30.85
N GLU A 207 34.80 21.19 29.87
CA GLU A 207 35.06 20.41 28.66
C GLU A 207 35.86 19.11 28.94
N GLN A 208 36.73 19.10 29.94
CA GLN A 208 37.48 17.92 30.33
C GLN A 208 36.59 16.91 31.11
N GLU A 209 35.68 17.36 31.95
CA GLU A 209 34.73 16.49 32.67
C GLU A 209 33.71 15.84 31.72
N ILE A 210 33.20 16.61 30.74
CA ILE A 210 32.30 16.09 29.73
C ILE A 210 32.98 15.06 28.83
N SER A 211 34.23 15.29 28.44
CA SER A 211 34.99 14.36 27.60
C SER A 211 35.29 13.04 28.31
N GLN A 212 35.62 13.07 29.61
CA GLN A 212 35.84 11.88 30.42
C GLN A 212 34.53 11.08 30.62
N HIS A 213 33.41 11.75 30.84
CA HIS A 213 32.09 11.09 31.00
C HIS A 213 31.63 10.39 29.71
N ILE A 214 31.92 10.97 28.54
CA ILE A 214 31.63 10.37 27.24
C ILE A 214 32.46 9.11 26.97
N GLU A 215 33.74 9.08 27.39
CA GLU A 215 34.58 7.90 27.24
C GLU A 215 34.17 6.76 28.18
N GLU A 216 33.78 7.04 29.43
CA GLU A 216 33.25 6.03 30.35
C GLU A 216 31.91 5.40 29.88
N VAL A 217 31.02 6.19 29.30
CA VAL A 217 29.76 5.69 28.75
C VAL A 217 29.96 4.81 27.50
N LYS A 218 31.00 5.06 26.71
CA LYS A 218 31.34 4.23 25.54
C LYS A 218 32.02 2.89 25.93
N LYS A 219 32.68 2.80 27.07
CA LYS A 219 33.32 1.55 27.55
C LYS A 219 32.33 0.54 28.16
N ASN A 220 31.17 0.98 28.59
CA ASN A 220 30.19 0.14 29.31
C ASN A 220 28.99 -0.33 28.48
N LYS A 221 28.94 -0.07 27.16
CA LYS A 221 27.90 -0.65 26.30
C LYS A 221 28.38 -1.95 25.68
N PRO A 222 27.75 -3.09 25.94
CA PRO A 222 28.12 -4.34 25.25
C PRO A 222 27.87 -4.18 23.76
N THR A 223 28.85 -4.62 22.97
CA THR A 223 28.77 -4.64 21.51
C THR A 223 27.58 -5.50 21.08
N PHE A 224 26.87 -5.11 20.02
CA PHE A 224 25.66 -5.78 19.52
C PHE A 224 25.81 -7.33 19.42
N GLY A 225 27.01 -7.81 19.11
CA GLY A 225 27.33 -9.24 19.10
C GLY A 225 27.34 -9.93 20.46
N GLN A 226 27.73 -9.23 21.54
CA GLN A 226 27.78 -9.81 22.90
C GLN A 226 26.36 -9.96 23.49
N SER A 227 25.46 -9.03 23.19
CA SER A 227 24.05 -9.11 23.62
C SER A 227 23.29 -10.28 22.95
N ILE A 228 23.65 -10.63 21.71
CA ILE A 228 23.05 -11.80 21.03
C ILE A 228 23.60 -13.09 21.62
N LEU A 229 24.89 -13.15 21.90
CA LEU A 229 25.55 -14.34 22.48
C LEU A 229 25.00 -14.69 23.87
N GLU A 230 24.74 -13.69 24.71
CA GLU A 230 24.13 -13.87 26.03
C GLU A 230 22.67 -14.37 25.93
N LYS A 231 21.90 -13.85 24.98
CA LYS A 231 20.52 -14.32 24.76
C LYS A 231 20.47 -15.76 24.25
N VAL A 232 21.41 -16.16 23.37
CA VAL A 232 21.52 -17.53 22.89
C VAL A 232 21.97 -18.49 24.01
N LYS A 233 22.93 -18.11 24.84
CA LYS A 233 23.32 -18.92 26.01
C LYS A 233 22.15 -19.12 26.99
N LYS A 234 21.40 -18.08 27.32
CA LYS A 234 20.25 -18.16 28.21
C LYS A 234 19.15 -19.08 27.67
N PHE A 235 18.94 -19.08 26.34
CA PHE A 235 17.96 -19.96 25.70
C PHE A 235 18.36 -21.44 25.80
N PHE A 236 19.66 -21.76 25.72
CA PHE A 236 20.13 -23.14 25.87
C PHE A 236 20.21 -23.63 27.32
N GLU A 237 20.33 -22.74 28.32
CA GLU A 237 20.30 -23.08 29.75
C GLU A 237 18.87 -23.31 30.28
N GLU A 238 17.83 -22.80 29.60
CA GLU A 238 16.42 -23.01 29.95
C GLU A 238 15.80 -24.29 29.32
N VAL A 239 16.56 -25.05 28.51
CA VAL A 239 16.07 -26.24 27.81
C VAL A 239 16.69 -27.55 28.35
N GLU A 240 17.54 -27.50 29.39
CA GLU A 240 17.93 -28.64 30.19
C GLU A 240 17.07 -28.68 31.50
#